data_b75475e33fd9f7e53c351ea0e5e45bc5
#
_entry.id   b75475e33fd9f7e53c351ea0e5e45bc5
#
_cell.length_a   1.000
_cell.length_b   1.000
_cell.length_c   1.000
_cell.angle_alpha   90.00
_cell.angle_beta   90.00
_cell.angle_gamma   90.00
#
_symmetry.space_group_name_H-M   'P 1'
#
loop_
_entity.id
_entity.type
_entity.pdbx_description
1 polymer ?
#
loop_
_entity_poly.entity_id
_entity_poly.type
_entity_poly.pdbx_seq_one_letter_code
_entity_poly.pdbx_strand_id
1 'polypeptide(L)'
;MSFADFLLIETVIYLFFALPACYSDVRKLLIPLRFVLLGFVVLTAAKLYLLHRYSANPRFFQHSMLNLLIAAATSALLYFCVRVFSAGGLGVGDIFFGVYTAVYCGFYKNLVAAAFAALSGILFYLAAAVAKKIRKRILEKSGQTEFVHRGIFVIPFVPFITFGAVLAVFLF
;
A
#
# COMPACT_ATOMS: atom_id res chain seq x y z
N MET A 1 6.11 28.66 1.97
CA MET A 1 5.49 27.34 2.18
C MET A 1 6.42 26.56 3.07
N SER A 2 5.91 26.06 4.19
CA SER A 2 6.71 25.29 5.13
C SER A 2 6.89 23.84 4.64
N PHE A 3 7.83 23.11 5.21
CA PHE A 3 7.99 21.67 4.94
C PHE A 3 6.70 20.89 5.28
N ALA A 4 5.99 21.33 6.32
CA ALA A 4 4.72 20.73 6.71
C ALA A 4 3.62 20.92 5.64
N ASP A 5 3.54 22.10 5.01
CA ASP A 5 2.58 22.37 3.92
C ASP A 5 2.87 21.47 2.71
N PHE A 6 4.14 21.25 2.40
CA PHE A 6 4.57 20.35 1.33
C PHE A 6 4.12 18.91 1.58
N LEU A 7 4.42 18.40 2.77
CA LEU A 7 4.04 17.05 3.18
C LEU A 7 2.52 16.85 3.17
N LEU A 8 1.78 17.88 3.60
CA LEU A 8 0.31 17.84 3.62
C LEU A 8 -0.27 17.73 2.20
N ILE A 9 0.24 18.50 1.24
CA ILE A 9 -0.20 18.46 -0.15
C ILE A 9 0.07 17.06 -0.75
N GLU A 10 1.27 16.52 -0.56
CA GLU A 10 1.60 15.17 -1.05
C GLU A 10 0.67 14.12 -0.43
N THR A 11 0.41 14.23 0.87
CA THR A 11 -0.48 13.30 1.59
C THR A 11 -1.92 13.38 1.08
N VAL A 12 -2.44 14.58 0.85
CA VAL A 12 -3.79 14.78 0.28
C VAL A 12 -3.89 14.16 -1.11
N ILE A 13 -2.92 14.42 -1.99
CA ILE A 13 -2.88 13.83 -3.34
C ILE A 13 -2.81 12.31 -3.23
N TYR A 14 -1.93 11.78 -2.37
CA TYR A 14 -1.80 10.34 -2.17
C TYR A 14 -3.11 9.71 -1.71
N LEU A 15 -3.74 10.24 -0.67
CA LEU A 15 -4.99 9.70 -0.11
C LEU A 15 -6.15 9.81 -1.09
N PHE A 16 -6.22 10.87 -1.90
CA PHE A 16 -7.27 11.03 -2.90
C PHE A 16 -7.34 9.86 -3.88
N PHE A 17 -6.20 9.29 -4.27
CA PHE A 17 -6.14 8.12 -5.14
C PHE A 17 -6.09 6.80 -4.37
N ALA A 18 -5.51 6.77 -3.17
CA ALA A 18 -5.40 5.56 -2.37
C ALA A 18 -6.74 5.10 -1.78
N LEU A 19 -7.58 6.02 -1.27
CA LEU A 19 -8.85 5.66 -0.65
C LEU A 19 -9.83 4.95 -1.60
N PRO A 20 -10.06 5.41 -2.84
CA PRO A 20 -10.88 4.65 -3.79
C PRO A 20 -10.29 3.30 -4.17
N ALA A 21 -8.94 3.18 -4.24
CA ALA A 21 -8.28 1.90 -4.46
C ALA A 21 -8.50 0.94 -3.28
N CYS A 22 -8.38 1.42 -2.04
CA CYS A 22 -8.70 0.66 -0.83
C CYS A 22 -10.16 0.18 -0.82
N TYR A 23 -11.10 1.08 -1.13
CA TYR A 23 -12.51 0.73 -1.19
C TYR A 23 -12.82 -0.35 -2.23
N SER A 24 -12.23 -0.22 -3.42
CA SER A 24 -12.37 -1.21 -4.50
C SER A 24 -11.76 -2.56 -4.12
N ASP A 25 -10.58 -2.55 -3.48
CA ASP A 25 -9.90 -3.75 -3.02
C ASP A 25 -10.72 -4.49 -1.94
N VAL A 26 -11.25 -3.77 -0.95
CA VAL A 26 -12.10 -4.36 0.09
C VAL A 26 -13.38 -4.96 -0.47
N ARG A 27 -14.01 -4.30 -1.46
CA ARG A 27 -15.30 -4.77 -2.00
C ARG A 27 -15.19 -5.80 -3.10
N LYS A 28 -14.22 -5.63 -3.99
CA LYS A 28 -14.13 -6.40 -5.24
C LYS A 28 -12.85 -7.22 -5.36
N LEU A 29 -11.89 -7.04 -4.44
CA LEU A 29 -10.53 -7.60 -4.53
C LEU A 29 -9.87 -7.26 -5.88
N LEU A 30 -10.21 -6.08 -6.43
CA LEU A 30 -9.73 -5.58 -7.70
C LEU A 30 -9.25 -4.14 -7.52
N ILE A 31 -8.03 -3.89 -7.94
CA ILE A 31 -7.45 -2.55 -7.92
C ILE A 31 -7.70 -1.88 -9.27
N PRO A 32 -8.32 -0.69 -9.31
CA PRO A 32 -8.56 0.05 -10.54
C PRO A 32 -7.25 0.62 -11.08
N LEU A 33 -6.53 -0.20 -11.86
CA LEU A 33 -5.16 0.09 -12.32
C LEU A 33 -5.04 1.46 -13.02
N ARG A 34 -6.01 1.82 -13.86
CA ARG A 34 -6.01 3.12 -14.55
C ARG A 34 -6.02 4.29 -13.58
N PHE A 35 -6.76 4.15 -12.48
CA PHE A 35 -6.86 5.19 -11.45
C PHE A 35 -5.56 5.29 -10.63
N VAL A 36 -4.95 4.16 -10.30
CA VAL A 36 -3.64 4.12 -9.60
C VAL A 36 -2.54 4.70 -10.49
N LEU A 37 -2.52 4.38 -11.78
CA LEU A 37 -1.56 4.96 -12.74
C LEU A 37 -1.74 6.47 -12.88
N LEU A 38 -2.99 6.95 -12.92
CA LEU A 38 -3.25 8.40 -12.93
C LEU A 38 -2.73 9.05 -11.65
N GLY A 39 -2.98 8.45 -10.49
CA GLY A 39 -2.45 8.90 -9.20
C GLY A 39 -0.93 8.93 -9.17
N PHE A 40 -0.28 7.91 -9.72
CA PHE A 40 1.18 7.86 -9.86
C PHE A 40 1.72 9.04 -10.70
N VAL A 41 1.11 9.32 -11.85
CA VAL A 41 1.51 10.45 -12.72
C VAL A 41 1.32 11.79 -12.01
N VAL A 42 0.14 12.00 -11.41
CA VAL A 42 -0.18 13.26 -10.70
C VAL A 42 0.75 13.48 -9.52
N LEU A 43 0.97 12.46 -8.70
CA LEU A 43 1.84 12.56 -7.52
C LEU A 43 3.30 12.80 -7.93
N THR A 44 3.79 12.09 -8.96
CA THR A 44 5.15 12.27 -9.48
C THR A 44 5.31 13.68 -10.03
N ALA A 45 4.38 14.17 -10.84
CA ALA A 45 4.41 15.52 -11.39
C ALA A 45 4.38 16.60 -10.29
N ALA A 46 3.52 16.44 -9.29
CA ALA A 46 3.46 17.35 -8.15
C ALA A 46 4.78 17.36 -7.37
N LYS A 47 5.36 16.19 -7.13
CA LYS A 47 6.64 16.04 -6.43
C LYS A 47 7.79 16.67 -7.21
N LEU A 48 7.84 16.46 -8.52
CA LEU A 48 8.82 17.09 -9.41
C LEU A 48 8.70 18.60 -9.42
N TYR A 49 7.48 19.12 -9.57
CA TYR A 49 7.20 20.55 -9.56
C TYR A 49 7.65 21.20 -8.24
N LEU A 50 7.28 20.58 -7.12
CA LEU A 50 7.62 21.08 -5.79
C LEU A 50 9.14 21.03 -5.56
N LEU A 51 9.81 19.95 -5.94
CA LEU A 51 11.26 19.83 -5.87
C LEU A 51 11.96 20.88 -6.72
N HIS A 52 11.50 21.11 -7.95
CA HIS A 52 12.07 22.14 -8.83
C HIS A 52 11.86 23.53 -8.25
N ARG A 53 10.68 23.84 -7.73
CA ARG A 53 10.31 25.15 -7.20
C ARG A 53 11.09 25.53 -5.93
N TYR A 54 11.35 24.54 -5.07
CA TYR A 54 11.92 24.80 -3.74
C TYR A 54 13.39 24.36 -3.60
N SER A 55 13.95 23.67 -4.57
CA SER A 55 15.36 23.28 -4.57
C SER A 55 16.20 24.31 -5.26
N ALA A 56 16.85 25.20 -4.51
CA ALA A 56 17.86 26.11 -5.02
C ALA A 56 19.17 25.39 -5.41
N ASN A 57 19.36 24.14 -4.95
CA ASN A 57 20.58 23.36 -5.16
C ASN A 57 20.34 22.21 -6.15
N PRO A 58 21.01 22.22 -7.34
CA PRO A 58 20.86 21.16 -8.33
C PRO A 58 21.25 19.78 -7.83
N ARG A 59 22.21 19.67 -6.92
CA ARG A 59 22.62 18.39 -6.32
C ARG A 59 21.51 17.79 -5.46
N PHE A 60 20.79 18.62 -4.71
CA PHE A 60 19.65 18.16 -3.90
C PHE A 60 18.52 17.63 -4.80
N PHE A 61 18.25 18.31 -5.91
CA PHE A 61 17.27 17.83 -6.89
C PHE A 61 17.65 16.46 -7.47
N GLN A 62 18.91 16.29 -7.89
CA GLN A 62 19.41 15.00 -8.40
C GLN A 62 19.31 13.87 -7.38
N HIS A 63 19.70 14.12 -6.11
CA HIS A 63 19.58 13.14 -5.03
C HIS A 63 18.11 12.75 -4.78
N SER A 64 17.21 13.71 -4.82
CA SER A 64 15.78 13.44 -4.62
C SER A 64 15.18 12.64 -5.78
N MET A 65 15.61 12.91 -7.02
CA MET A 65 15.24 12.13 -8.20
C MET A 65 15.73 10.69 -8.10
N LEU A 66 17.01 10.51 -7.74
CA LEU A 66 17.60 9.20 -7.57
C LEU A 66 16.87 8.40 -6.48
N ASN A 67 16.57 9.03 -5.35
CA ASN A 67 15.80 8.41 -4.27
C ASN A 67 14.41 7.95 -4.73
N LEU A 68 13.72 8.74 -5.54
CA LEU A 68 12.42 8.39 -6.13
C LEU A 68 12.52 7.15 -7.04
N LEU A 69 13.50 7.13 -7.93
CA LEU A 69 13.74 6.00 -8.84
C LEU A 69 14.10 4.72 -8.08
N ILE A 70 15.01 4.83 -7.10
CA ILE A 70 15.39 3.69 -6.25
C ILE A 70 14.18 3.19 -5.44
N ALA A 71 13.37 4.10 -4.88
CA ALA A 71 12.17 3.73 -4.14
C ALA A 71 11.18 2.96 -5.02
N ALA A 72 10.92 3.44 -6.23
CA ALA A 72 10.01 2.80 -7.17
C ALA A 72 10.54 1.42 -7.61
N ALA A 73 11.83 1.33 -7.98
CA ALA A 73 12.45 0.08 -8.43
C ALA A 73 12.50 -0.97 -7.31
N THR A 74 12.91 -0.59 -6.10
CA THR A 74 12.96 -1.51 -4.95
C THR A 74 11.59 -1.95 -4.52
N SER A 75 10.58 -1.09 -4.57
CA SER A 75 9.20 -1.45 -4.29
C SER A 75 8.66 -2.44 -5.32
N ALA A 76 8.86 -2.18 -6.61
CA ALA A 76 8.46 -3.10 -7.68
C ALA A 76 9.10 -4.48 -7.49
N LEU A 77 10.41 -4.52 -7.21
CA LEU A 77 11.14 -5.76 -6.97
C LEU A 77 10.63 -6.50 -5.74
N LEU A 78 10.44 -5.78 -4.62
CA LEU A 78 9.95 -6.37 -3.37
C LEU A 78 8.58 -7.03 -3.56
N TYR A 79 7.59 -6.30 -4.10
CA TYR A 79 6.25 -6.85 -4.32
C TYR A 79 6.23 -7.93 -5.40
N PHE A 80 7.08 -7.83 -6.41
CA PHE A 80 7.26 -8.90 -7.40
C PHE A 80 7.81 -10.17 -6.75
N CYS A 81 8.84 -10.07 -5.91
CA CYS A 81 9.38 -11.21 -5.16
C CYS A 81 8.30 -11.84 -4.28
N VAL A 82 7.54 -11.03 -3.52
CA VAL A 82 6.43 -11.54 -2.70
C VAL A 82 5.41 -12.28 -3.57
N ARG A 83 5.07 -11.76 -4.75
CA ARG A 83 4.17 -12.44 -5.70
C ARG A 83 4.70 -13.79 -6.14
N VAL A 84 5.99 -13.88 -6.48
CA VAL A 84 6.63 -15.13 -6.92
C VAL A 84 6.64 -16.15 -5.77
N PHE A 85 7.07 -15.75 -4.58
CA PHE A 85 7.14 -16.62 -3.41
C PHE A 85 5.77 -17.04 -2.87
N SER A 86 4.74 -16.22 -3.05
CA SER A 86 3.36 -16.55 -2.67
C SER A 86 2.59 -17.33 -3.75
N ALA A 87 3.28 -17.82 -4.78
CA ALA A 87 2.66 -18.53 -5.91
C ALA A 87 1.48 -17.76 -6.53
N GLY A 88 1.63 -16.45 -6.68
CA GLY A 88 0.60 -15.58 -7.25
C GLY A 88 -0.45 -15.07 -6.25
N GLY A 89 -0.24 -15.29 -4.95
CA GLY A 89 -1.15 -14.81 -3.90
C GLY A 89 -1.28 -13.27 -3.83
N LEU A 90 -0.27 -12.54 -4.34
CA LEU A 90 -0.32 -11.09 -4.48
C LEU A 90 -0.76 -10.70 -5.89
N GLY A 91 -1.73 -9.79 -6.02
CA GLY A 91 -2.23 -9.29 -7.30
C GLY A 91 -1.20 -8.42 -8.03
N VAL A 92 -1.30 -8.35 -9.37
CA VAL A 92 -0.46 -7.39 -10.15
C VAL A 92 -0.78 -5.95 -9.74
N GLY A 93 -2.05 -5.66 -9.42
CA GLY A 93 -2.47 -4.36 -8.95
C GLY A 93 -1.77 -3.91 -7.68
N ASP A 94 -1.47 -4.84 -6.75
CA ASP A 94 -0.74 -4.54 -5.51
C ASP A 94 0.70 -4.09 -5.80
N ILE A 95 1.34 -4.65 -6.84
CA ILE A 95 2.69 -4.23 -7.27
C ILE A 95 2.65 -2.77 -7.71
N PHE A 96 1.71 -2.41 -8.60
CA PHE A 96 1.56 -1.02 -9.06
C PHE A 96 1.20 -0.08 -7.92
N PHE A 97 0.34 -0.51 -7.01
CA PHE A 97 -0.01 0.28 -5.84
C PHE A 97 1.18 0.45 -4.89
N GLY A 98 2.00 -0.58 -4.71
CA GLY A 98 3.25 -0.51 -3.95
C GLY A 98 4.24 0.49 -4.55
N VAL A 99 4.39 0.53 -5.88
CA VAL A 99 5.21 1.52 -6.58
C VAL A 99 4.67 2.93 -6.41
N TYR A 100 3.35 3.12 -6.52
CA TYR A 100 2.69 4.39 -6.24
C TYR A 100 2.98 4.89 -4.81
N THR A 101 2.87 3.99 -3.83
CA THR A 101 3.19 4.25 -2.43
C THR A 101 4.67 4.61 -2.23
N ALA A 102 5.58 3.97 -2.96
CA ALA A 102 7.02 4.25 -2.88
C ALA A 102 7.35 5.68 -3.37
N VAL A 103 6.65 6.17 -4.38
CA VAL A 103 6.77 7.56 -4.84
C VAL A 103 6.33 8.55 -3.75
N TYR A 104 5.26 8.22 -3.01
CA TYR A 104 4.82 9.03 -1.87
C TYR A 104 5.84 9.03 -0.73
N CYS A 105 6.25 7.85 -0.27
CA CYS A 105 7.10 7.68 0.92
C CYS A 105 8.58 8.02 0.69
N GLY A 106 9.12 7.77 -0.53
CA GLY A 106 10.55 7.66 -0.76
C GLY A 106 11.13 6.34 -0.23
N PHE A 107 12.44 6.11 -0.44
CA PHE A 107 13.05 4.80 -0.24
C PHE A 107 12.93 4.26 1.20
N TYR A 108 13.46 4.98 2.19
CA TYR A 108 13.50 4.49 3.59
C TYR A 108 12.11 4.32 4.19
N LYS A 109 11.26 5.33 4.04
CA LYS A 109 9.89 5.29 4.58
C LYS A 109 9.04 4.22 3.90
N ASN A 110 9.32 3.91 2.62
CA ASN A 110 8.62 2.85 1.90
C ASN A 110 8.97 1.45 2.44
N LEU A 111 10.21 1.20 2.84
CA LEU A 111 10.58 -0.06 3.50
C LEU A 111 9.87 -0.22 4.84
N VAL A 112 9.80 0.85 5.62
CA VAL A 112 9.06 0.87 6.89
C VAL A 112 7.56 0.66 6.64
N ALA A 113 6.99 1.33 5.64
CA ALA A 113 5.60 1.18 5.24
C ALA A 113 5.27 -0.27 4.84
N ALA A 114 6.15 -0.91 4.06
CA ALA A 114 6.00 -2.31 3.66
C ALA A 114 6.05 -3.27 4.87
N ALA A 115 6.93 -3.01 5.85
CA ALA A 115 6.99 -3.78 7.09
C ALA A 115 5.71 -3.64 7.92
N PHE A 116 5.17 -2.43 8.08
CA PHE A 116 3.88 -2.20 8.75
C PHE A 116 2.72 -2.84 8.00
N ALA A 117 2.71 -2.78 6.67
CA ALA A 117 1.69 -3.43 5.85
C ALA A 117 1.72 -4.95 6.04
N ALA A 118 2.90 -5.56 6.02
CA ALA A 118 3.05 -7.00 6.24
C ALA A 118 2.60 -7.42 7.65
N LEU A 119 3.04 -6.70 8.70
CA LEU A 119 2.66 -6.98 10.08
C LEU A 119 1.14 -6.87 10.29
N SER A 120 0.54 -5.77 9.82
CA SER A 120 -0.91 -5.57 9.96
C SER A 120 -1.72 -6.59 9.18
N GLY A 121 -1.26 -6.98 7.98
CA GLY A 121 -1.86 -8.05 7.19
C GLY A 121 -1.79 -9.42 7.89
N ILE A 122 -0.64 -9.78 8.49
CA ILE A 122 -0.48 -11.01 9.28
C ILE A 122 -1.39 -11.01 10.51
N LEU A 123 -1.43 -9.92 11.27
CA LEU A 123 -2.29 -9.78 12.44
C LEU A 123 -3.76 -9.92 12.06
N PHE A 124 -4.19 -9.29 10.97
CA PHE A 124 -5.56 -9.43 10.46
C PHE A 124 -5.87 -10.86 10.05
N TYR A 125 -4.95 -11.53 9.35
CA TYR A 125 -5.11 -12.94 8.98
C TYR A 125 -5.27 -13.85 10.21
N LEU A 126 -4.43 -13.68 11.21
CA LEU A 126 -4.50 -14.46 12.45
C LEU A 126 -5.82 -14.21 13.18
N ALA A 127 -6.24 -12.94 13.30
CA ALA A 127 -7.52 -12.60 13.92
C ALA A 127 -8.70 -13.23 13.17
N ALA A 128 -8.71 -13.17 11.84
CA ALA A 128 -9.74 -13.78 11.02
C ALA A 128 -9.76 -15.32 11.12
N ALA A 129 -8.59 -15.97 11.18
CA ALA A 129 -8.47 -17.40 11.38
C ALA A 129 -9.02 -17.84 12.74
N VAL A 130 -8.71 -17.09 13.79
CA VAL A 130 -9.24 -17.34 15.15
C VAL A 130 -10.75 -17.15 15.18
N ALA A 131 -11.27 -16.05 14.61
CA ALA A 131 -12.71 -15.78 14.53
C ALA A 131 -13.46 -16.90 13.79
N LYS A 132 -12.92 -17.38 12.67
CA LYS A 132 -13.47 -18.51 11.92
C LYS A 132 -13.50 -19.79 12.76
N LYS A 133 -12.44 -20.07 13.53
CA LYS A 133 -12.37 -21.25 14.42
C LYS A 133 -13.39 -21.17 15.55
N ILE A 134 -13.57 -19.98 16.14
CA ILE A 134 -14.57 -19.76 17.21
C ILE A 134 -15.99 -19.95 16.64
N ARG A 135 -16.27 -19.31 15.49
CA ARG A 135 -17.59 -19.45 14.83
C ARG A 135 -17.91 -20.90 14.52
N LYS A 136 -16.96 -21.67 14.01
CA LYS A 136 -17.14 -23.11 13.74
C LYS A 136 -17.51 -23.87 15.01
N ARG A 137 -16.83 -23.64 16.15
CA ARG A 137 -17.13 -24.27 17.42
C ARG A 137 -18.53 -23.94 17.96
N ILE A 138 -18.98 -22.69 17.76
CA ILE A 138 -20.32 -22.26 18.18
C ILE A 138 -21.40 -22.98 17.36
N LEU A 139 -21.20 -23.04 16.01
CA LEU A 139 -22.14 -23.72 15.11
C LEU A 139 -22.22 -25.23 15.37
N GLU A 140 -21.09 -25.88 15.60
CA GLU A 140 -21.05 -27.29 15.98
C GLU A 140 -21.83 -27.57 17.29
N LYS A 141 -21.77 -26.68 18.29
CA LYS A 141 -22.53 -26.76 19.52
C LYS A 141 -24.03 -26.53 19.36
N SER A 142 -24.42 -25.73 18.34
CA SER A 142 -25.85 -25.45 18.06
C SER A 142 -26.53 -26.47 17.16
N GLY A 143 -25.81 -27.51 16.72
CA GLY A 143 -26.38 -28.57 15.87
C GLY A 143 -26.63 -28.13 14.42
N GLN A 144 -26.20 -26.93 14.02
CA GLN A 144 -26.32 -26.42 12.66
C GLN A 144 -25.07 -26.77 11.85
N THR A 145 -25.19 -27.78 10.99
CA THR A 145 -24.17 -28.09 9.98
C THR A 145 -24.31 -27.13 8.79
N GLU A 146 -23.74 -25.94 8.88
CA GLU A 146 -23.52 -25.13 7.69
C GLU A 146 -22.41 -25.75 6.84
N PHE A 147 -22.70 -25.97 5.55
CA PHE A 147 -21.68 -26.27 4.56
C PHE A 147 -20.69 -25.10 4.53
N VAL A 148 -19.60 -25.22 5.29
CA VAL A 148 -18.50 -24.25 5.25
C VAL A 148 -17.85 -24.35 3.87
N HIS A 149 -18.26 -23.49 2.96
CA HIS A 149 -17.52 -23.32 1.71
C HIS A 149 -16.05 -23.12 2.05
N ARG A 150 -15.19 -24.02 1.54
CA ARG A 150 -13.74 -23.88 1.56
C ARG A 150 -13.32 -22.72 0.62
N GLY A 151 -13.82 -21.53 0.86
CA GLY A 151 -13.37 -20.34 0.16
C GLY A 151 -11.94 -20.01 0.56
N ILE A 152 -11.08 -19.81 -0.43
CA ILE A 152 -9.76 -19.24 -0.23
C ILE A 152 -9.97 -17.86 0.42
N PHE A 153 -9.40 -17.65 1.61
CA PHE A 153 -9.52 -16.37 2.30
C PHE A 153 -8.56 -15.37 1.64
N VAL A 154 -9.10 -14.57 0.75
CA VAL A 154 -8.35 -13.49 0.09
C VAL A 154 -8.43 -12.24 0.96
N ILE A 155 -7.27 -11.69 1.31
CA ILE A 155 -7.17 -10.48 2.14
C ILE A 155 -6.98 -9.28 1.22
N PRO A 156 -7.78 -8.20 1.36
CA PRO A 156 -7.52 -6.95 0.67
C PRO A 156 -6.22 -6.34 1.22
N PHE A 157 -5.20 -6.22 0.38
CA PHE A 157 -3.85 -5.83 0.83
C PHE A 157 -3.61 -4.31 0.76
N VAL A 158 -4.29 -3.61 -0.15
CA VAL A 158 -4.14 -2.15 -0.36
C VAL A 158 -4.39 -1.32 0.90
N PRO A 159 -5.42 -1.59 1.73
CA PRO A 159 -5.62 -0.86 2.98
C PRO A 159 -4.42 -0.92 3.93
N PHE A 160 -3.75 -2.08 4.01
CA PHE A 160 -2.58 -2.25 4.87
C PHE A 160 -1.36 -1.50 4.34
N ILE A 161 -1.16 -1.48 3.01
CA ILE A 161 -0.12 -0.67 2.38
C ILE A 161 -0.37 0.82 2.65
N THR A 162 -1.61 1.29 2.48
CA THR A 162 -1.98 2.69 2.70
C THR A 162 -1.77 3.10 4.17
N PHE A 163 -2.22 2.26 5.10
CA PHE A 163 -2.04 2.50 6.52
C PHE A 163 -0.55 2.56 6.90
N GLY A 164 0.24 1.58 6.43
CA GLY A 164 1.68 1.55 6.65
C GLY A 164 2.40 2.77 6.08
N ALA A 165 1.98 3.25 4.89
CA ALA A 165 2.55 4.43 4.25
C ALA A 165 2.30 5.71 5.05
N VAL A 166 1.06 5.91 5.49
CA VAL A 166 0.70 7.08 6.32
C VAL A 166 1.47 7.05 7.63
N LEU A 167 1.50 5.91 8.33
CA LEU A 167 2.28 5.77 9.56
C LEU A 167 3.78 6.06 9.34
N ALA A 168 4.38 5.50 8.30
CA ALA A 168 5.80 5.69 8.02
C ALA A 168 6.17 7.15 7.73
N VAL A 169 5.25 7.90 7.07
CA VAL A 169 5.50 9.30 6.73
C VAL A 169 5.35 10.23 7.94
N PHE A 170 4.45 9.92 8.87
CA PHE A 170 4.21 10.76 10.06
C PHE A 170 5.07 10.39 11.27
N LEU A 171 5.59 9.16 11.35
CA LEU A 171 6.45 8.73 12.46
C LEU A 171 7.94 8.94 12.21
N PHE A 172 8.37 8.97 10.94
CA PHE A 172 9.77 9.06 10.49
C PHE A 172 9.96 10.18 9.46
#